data_9188d9e296b0508bc3183eac4e8ea017
#
_entry.id   9188d9e296b0508bc3183eac4e8ea017
#
_cell.length_a   1.000
_cell.length_b   1.000
_cell.length_c   1.000
_cell.angle_alpha   90.00
_cell.angle_beta   90.00
_cell.angle_gamma   90.00
#
_symmetry.space_group_name_H-M   'P 1'
#
loop_
_entity.id
_entity.type
_entity.pdbx_description
1 polymer ?
#
loop_
_entity_poly.entity_id
_entity_poly.type
_entity_poly.pdbx_seq_one_letter_code
_entity_poly.pdbx_strand_id
1 'polypeptide(L)'
;MLFASGAMAAGFGLAGAPAALADGPETPPEVVAAIEAAAWPELTEGQETWEVSVVKFLLVEYGYLDVTEATEHFDERLGDAVADYRQDRGLEPARAVDGDVWEALTDDLGVVRQGDSGNRVKAVQYALLEGHGYDLLLDGEFGPATRTAVVDFQTGAEIDADGEVGPITFQALLTPDDVSVR
;
A
#
# COMPACT_ATOMS: atom_id res chain seq x y z
N MET A 1 5.74 -13.26 62.88
CA MET A 1 4.46 -13.23 62.25
C MET A 1 4.39 -11.91 61.43
N LEU A 2 4.69 -11.96 60.18
CA LEU A 2 4.45 -10.84 59.25
C LEU A 2 4.00 -11.43 57.91
N PHE A 3 2.76 -11.18 57.58
CA PHE A 3 2.19 -11.54 56.28
C PHE A 3 2.55 -10.45 55.28
N ALA A 4 3.29 -10.81 54.23
CA ALA A 4 3.51 -9.95 53.07
C ALA A 4 2.45 -10.27 52.03
N SER A 5 1.50 -9.34 51.84
CA SER A 5 0.54 -9.39 50.76
C SER A 5 1.21 -8.95 49.46
N GLY A 6 1.41 -9.86 48.52
CA GLY A 6 1.81 -9.56 47.16
C GLY A 6 0.64 -9.05 46.37
N ALA A 7 0.67 -7.80 45.95
CA ALA A 7 -0.26 -7.23 44.96
C ALA A 7 0.14 -7.70 43.58
N MET A 8 -0.68 -8.54 42.92
CA MET A 8 -0.61 -8.81 41.51
C MET A 8 -1.14 -7.59 40.76
N ALA A 9 -0.26 -6.86 40.11
CA ALA A 9 -0.64 -5.88 39.10
C ALA A 9 -1.04 -6.63 37.81
N ALA A 10 -2.34 -6.73 37.58
CA ALA A 10 -2.85 -7.15 36.29
C ALA A 10 -2.52 -6.05 35.26
N GLY A 11 -1.52 -6.32 34.42
CA GLY A 11 -1.26 -5.50 33.25
C GLY A 11 -2.44 -5.62 32.29
N PHE A 12 -3.28 -4.59 32.22
CA PHE A 12 -4.18 -4.41 31.11
C PHE A 12 -3.32 -4.10 29.90
N GLY A 13 -3.08 -5.11 29.07
CA GLY A 13 -2.64 -4.91 27.70
C GLY A 13 -3.69 -4.03 27.02
N LEU A 14 -3.30 -2.83 26.65
CA LEU A 14 -4.04 -2.06 25.67
C LEU A 14 -4.01 -2.89 24.38
N ALA A 15 -5.08 -3.64 24.13
CA ALA A 15 -5.38 -4.09 22.79
C ALA A 15 -5.49 -2.81 21.97
N GLY A 16 -4.52 -2.57 21.10
CA GLY A 16 -4.62 -1.51 20.10
C GLY A 16 -5.97 -1.68 19.43
N ALA A 17 -6.76 -0.61 19.35
CA ALA A 17 -7.93 -0.61 18.50
C ALA A 17 -7.45 -1.07 17.12
N PRO A 18 -8.17 -1.99 16.46
CA PRO A 18 -7.85 -2.32 15.07
C PRO A 18 -7.82 -0.99 14.30
N ALA A 19 -6.77 -0.80 13.49
CA ALA A 19 -6.74 0.30 12.54
C ALA A 19 -8.10 0.34 11.89
N ALA A 20 -8.74 1.51 11.89
CA ALA A 20 -10.06 1.67 11.30
C ALA A 20 -9.97 1.11 9.88
N LEU A 21 -10.79 0.10 9.60
CA LEU A 21 -10.75 -0.64 8.36
C LEU A 21 -11.15 0.30 7.22
N ALA A 22 -10.15 0.86 6.55
CA ALA A 22 -10.35 1.65 5.36
C ALA A 22 -10.71 0.79 4.14
N ASP A 23 -10.72 -0.52 4.31
CA ASP A 23 -11.17 -1.51 3.33
C ASP A 23 -12.56 -2.05 3.70
N GLY A 24 -13.28 -1.29 4.55
CA GLY A 24 -14.64 -1.53 4.99
C GLY A 24 -14.85 -2.77 5.86
N PRO A 25 -15.84 -2.75 6.73
CA PRO A 25 -16.18 -3.88 7.60
C PRO A 25 -16.88 -5.04 6.86
N GLU A 26 -17.26 -4.84 5.59
CA GLU A 26 -18.04 -5.80 4.82
C GLU A 26 -17.19 -6.70 3.91
N THR A 27 -15.86 -6.48 3.82
CA THR A 27 -14.97 -7.38 3.09
C THR A 27 -14.97 -8.77 3.73
N PRO A 28 -15.32 -9.85 2.99
CA PRO A 28 -15.33 -11.19 3.54
C PRO A 28 -13.94 -11.62 4.05
N PRO A 29 -13.85 -12.28 5.23
CA PRO A 29 -12.55 -12.69 5.79
C PRO A 29 -11.72 -13.59 4.86
N GLU A 30 -12.37 -14.40 4.03
CA GLU A 30 -11.71 -15.24 3.03
C GLU A 30 -11.06 -14.42 1.90
N VAL A 31 -11.68 -13.29 1.52
CA VAL A 31 -11.11 -12.35 0.54
C VAL A 31 -9.89 -11.64 1.13
N VAL A 32 -10.00 -11.14 2.37
CA VAL A 32 -8.87 -10.55 3.09
C VAL A 32 -7.71 -11.55 3.15
N ALA A 33 -7.98 -12.79 3.59
CA ALA A 33 -6.94 -13.80 3.71
C ALA A 33 -6.31 -14.19 2.36
N ALA A 34 -7.07 -14.17 1.27
CA ALA A 34 -6.55 -14.42 -0.07
C ALA A 34 -5.63 -13.29 -0.54
N ILE A 35 -6.02 -12.03 -0.32
CA ILE A 35 -5.22 -10.86 -0.66
C ILE A 35 -3.92 -10.84 0.17
N GLU A 36 -4.01 -11.01 1.48
CA GLU A 36 -2.83 -11.04 2.37
C GLU A 36 -1.87 -12.22 2.07
N ALA A 37 -2.37 -13.31 1.51
CA ALA A 37 -1.54 -14.45 1.10
C ALA A 37 -0.93 -14.27 -0.30
N ALA A 38 -1.37 -13.30 -1.09
CA ALA A 38 -0.83 -13.01 -2.40
C ALA A 38 0.61 -12.47 -2.29
N ALA A 39 1.49 -12.97 -3.15
CA ALA A 39 2.89 -12.54 -3.13
C ALA A 39 3.03 -11.13 -3.69
N TRP A 40 3.70 -10.26 -2.95
CA TRP A 40 4.09 -8.95 -3.45
C TRP A 40 5.04 -9.05 -4.65
N PRO A 41 4.96 -8.14 -5.63
CA PRO A 41 5.90 -8.11 -6.74
C PRO A 41 7.32 -7.80 -6.24
N GLU A 42 8.29 -8.61 -6.67
CA GLU A 42 9.70 -8.33 -6.40
C GLU A 42 10.27 -7.44 -7.52
N LEU A 43 10.84 -6.29 -7.13
CA LEU A 43 11.41 -5.33 -8.08
C LEU A 43 12.90 -5.16 -7.83
N THR A 44 13.68 -5.27 -8.92
CA THR A 44 15.14 -5.13 -8.89
C THR A 44 15.63 -4.23 -10.02
N GLU A 45 16.85 -3.73 -9.86
CA GLU A 45 17.49 -2.88 -10.87
C GLU A 45 17.48 -3.52 -12.27
N GLY A 46 17.13 -2.71 -13.26
CA GLY A 46 17.02 -3.12 -14.67
C GLY A 46 15.64 -3.60 -15.09
N GLN A 47 14.70 -3.80 -14.17
CA GLN A 47 13.33 -4.13 -14.54
C GLN A 47 12.56 -2.91 -15.07
N GLU A 48 11.62 -3.19 -15.96
CA GLU A 48 10.69 -2.23 -16.53
C GLU A 48 9.26 -2.73 -16.34
N THR A 49 8.59 -2.26 -15.29
CA THR A 49 7.20 -2.62 -14.96
C THR A 49 6.50 -1.43 -14.34
N TRP A 50 5.17 -1.39 -14.43
CA TRP A 50 4.37 -0.27 -13.94
C TRP A 50 4.46 -0.10 -12.39
N GLU A 51 4.67 -1.17 -11.63
CA GLU A 51 4.84 -1.13 -10.18
C GLU A 51 6.05 -0.30 -9.76
N VAL A 52 7.08 -0.25 -10.61
CA VAL A 52 8.25 0.63 -10.38
C VAL A 52 7.82 2.09 -10.28
N SER A 53 6.88 2.54 -11.11
CA SER A 53 6.36 3.91 -11.03
C SER A 53 5.55 4.16 -9.76
N VAL A 54 4.80 3.16 -9.28
CA VAL A 54 4.09 3.25 -7.99
C VAL A 54 5.08 3.47 -6.85
N VAL A 55 6.16 2.66 -6.78
CA VAL A 55 7.24 2.84 -5.78
C VAL A 55 7.86 4.23 -5.88
N LYS A 56 8.16 4.71 -7.11
CA LYS A 56 8.73 6.04 -7.31
C LYS A 56 7.83 7.14 -6.76
N PHE A 57 6.53 7.10 -7.05
CA PHE A 57 5.60 8.08 -6.50
C PHE A 57 5.60 8.08 -4.97
N LEU A 58 5.59 6.92 -4.34
CA LEU A 58 5.62 6.82 -2.89
C LEU A 58 6.94 7.32 -2.31
N LEU A 59 8.08 6.95 -2.88
CA LEU A 59 9.37 7.44 -2.40
C LEU A 59 9.57 8.94 -2.62
N VAL A 60 8.97 9.54 -3.66
CA VAL A 60 8.90 10.99 -3.83
C VAL A 60 8.05 11.64 -2.75
N GLU A 61 6.88 11.06 -2.43
CA GLU A 61 6.01 11.56 -1.36
C GLU A 61 6.74 11.59 -0.01
N TYR A 62 7.56 10.56 0.25
CA TYR A 62 8.28 10.43 1.52
C TYR A 62 9.66 11.11 1.54
N GLY A 63 10.06 11.75 0.43
CA GLY A 63 11.29 12.56 0.36
C GLY A 63 12.57 11.78 0.11
N TYR A 64 12.49 10.53 -0.34
CA TYR A 64 13.67 9.71 -0.71
C TYR A 64 14.06 9.85 -2.17
N LEU A 65 13.19 10.43 -3.00
CA LEU A 65 13.43 10.56 -4.43
C LEU A 65 12.94 11.93 -4.94
N ASP A 66 13.75 12.57 -5.78
CA ASP A 66 13.44 13.85 -6.44
C ASP A 66 13.12 13.59 -7.93
N VAL A 67 12.01 12.94 -8.23
CA VAL A 67 11.57 12.74 -9.62
C VAL A 67 10.13 13.20 -9.80
N THR A 68 9.84 13.73 -10.96
CA THR A 68 8.51 14.26 -11.30
C THR A 68 7.80 13.42 -12.36
N GLU A 69 8.50 12.45 -12.97
CA GLU A 69 7.99 11.66 -14.08
C GLU A 69 7.80 10.20 -13.67
N ALA A 70 6.66 9.64 -14.02
CA ALA A 70 6.40 8.21 -13.93
C ALA A 70 7.24 7.50 -14.99
N THR A 71 8.31 6.82 -14.57
CA THR A 71 9.10 5.97 -15.45
C THR A 71 9.13 4.58 -14.86
N GLU A 72 8.82 3.58 -15.66
CA GLU A 72 8.71 2.18 -15.25
C GLU A 72 10.08 1.49 -15.09
N HIS A 73 11.17 2.20 -15.40
CA HIS A 73 12.52 1.67 -15.32
C HIS A 73 13.07 1.76 -13.88
N PHE A 74 13.47 0.63 -13.31
CA PHE A 74 14.17 0.56 -12.04
C PHE A 74 15.65 0.85 -12.28
N ASP A 75 16.07 2.09 -12.08
CA ASP A 75 17.44 2.55 -12.24
C ASP A 75 18.23 2.51 -10.92
N GLU A 76 19.55 2.73 -11.01
CA GLU A 76 20.45 2.80 -9.85
C GLU A 76 19.98 3.81 -8.79
N ARG A 77 19.42 4.93 -9.24
CA ARG A 77 18.94 6.01 -8.37
C ARG A 77 17.74 5.56 -7.52
N LEU A 78 16.81 4.79 -8.11
CA LEU A 78 15.73 4.18 -7.36
C LEU A 78 16.27 3.16 -6.36
N GLY A 79 17.25 2.34 -6.76
CA GLY A 79 17.88 1.39 -5.86
C GLY A 79 18.53 2.05 -4.63
N ASP A 80 19.19 3.21 -4.81
CA ASP A 80 19.73 4.00 -3.70
C ASP A 80 18.63 4.53 -2.78
N ALA A 81 17.55 5.09 -3.35
CA ALA A 81 16.41 5.58 -2.60
C ALA A 81 15.71 4.46 -1.80
N VAL A 82 15.58 3.27 -2.37
CA VAL A 82 15.06 2.07 -1.67
C VAL A 82 15.99 1.70 -0.50
N ALA A 83 17.30 1.73 -0.70
CA ALA A 83 18.26 1.41 0.36
C ALA A 83 18.17 2.41 1.53
N ASP A 84 18.05 3.70 1.25
CA ASP A 84 17.87 4.74 2.27
C ASP A 84 16.53 4.58 3.01
N TYR A 85 15.44 4.30 2.28
CA TYR A 85 14.14 4.02 2.86
C TYR A 85 14.18 2.79 3.79
N ARG A 86 14.79 1.69 3.34
CA ARG A 86 14.97 0.48 4.15
C ARG A 86 15.75 0.75 5.44
N GLN A 87 16.84 1.53 5.34
CA GLN A 87 17.64 1.91 6.50
C GLN A 87 16.80 2.67 7.53
N ASP A 88 16.01 3.65 7.11
CA ASP A 88 15.20 4.48 8.00
C ASP A 88 14.06 3.68 8.66
N ARG A 89 13.62 2.59 8.01
CA ARG A 89 12.60 1.67 8.54
C ARG A 89 13.18 0.50 9.34
N GLY A 90 14.50 0.39 9.42
CA GLY A 90 15.17 -0.71 10.13
C GLY A 90 15.02 -2.07 9.46
N LEU A 91 14.77 -2.08 8.13
CA LEU A 91 14.70 -3.28 7.32
C LEU A 91 16.11 -3.77 6.96
N GLU A 92 16.21 -5.06 6.57
CA GLU A 92 17.49 -5.61 6.10
C GLU A 92 18.03 -4.83 4.89
N PRO A 93 19.34 -4.51 4.84
CA PRO A 93 19.92 -3.70 3.77
C PRO A 93 19.80 -4.38 2.41
N ALA A 94 19.13 -3.73 1.48
CA ALA A 94 19.02 -4.15 0.08
C ALA A 94 18.66 -2.95 -0.81
N ARG A 95 18.80 -3.13 -2.13
CA ARG A 95 18.38 -2.12 -3.14
C ARG A 95 17.16 -2.60 -3.93
N ALA A 96 16.57 -3.70 -3.52
CA ALA A 96 15.39 -4.30 -4.12
C ALA A 96 14.12 -3.93 -3.32
N VAL A 97 12.99 -3.92 -4.00
CA VAL A 97 11.67 -3.85 -3.38
C VAL A 97 11.15 -5.29 -3.27
N ASP A 98 10.95 -5.72 -2.05
CA ASP A 98 10.39 -7.02 -1.67
C ASP A 98 9.15 -6.83 -0.78
N GLY A 99 8.62 -7.92 -0.23
CA GLY A 99 7.46 -7.86 0.66
C GLY A 99 7.62 -6.91 1.83
N ASP A 100 8.80 -6.90 2.47
CA ASP A 100 9.07 -6.02 3.63
C ASP A 100 8.96 -4.53 3.24
N VAL A 101 9.44 -4.15 2.05
CA VAL A 101 9.32 -2.77 1.54
C VAL A 101 7.88 -2.44 1.19
N TRP A 102 7.16 -3.36 0.55
CA TRP A 102 5.76 -3.14 0.20
C TRP A 102 4.87 -2.98 1.44
N GLU A 103 5.08 -3.81 2.47
CA GLU A 103 4.38 -3.69 3.74
C GLU A 103 4.64 -2.32 4.39
N ALA A 104 5.91 -1.89 4.45
CA ALA A 104 6.27 -0.60 4.99
C ALA A 104 5.68 0.57 4.17
N LEU A 105 5.71 0.49 2.84
CA LEU A 105 5.12 1.50 1.96
C LEU A 105 3.59 1.56 2.11
N THR A 106 2.94 0.43 2.33
CA THR A 106 1.49 0.33 2.58
C THR A 106 1.12 0.96 3.91
N ASP A 107 1.90 0.70 4.96
CA ASP A 107 1.71 1.31 6.27
C ASP A 107 1.84 2.84 6.19
N ASP A 108 2.84 3.34 5.45
CA ASP A 108 3.06 4.77 5.24
C ASP A 108 2.01 5.44 4.35
N LEU A 109 1.50 4.70 3.38
CA LEU A 109 0.41 5.16 2.53
C LEU A 109 -0.81 5.52 3.39
N GLY A 110 -1.11 4.69 4.38
CA GLY A 110 -2.32 4.81 5.19
C GLY A 110 -3.57 4.71 4.32
N VAL A 111 -4.56 5.55 4.62
CA VAL A 111 -5.80 5.61 3.82
C VAL A 111 -5.73 6.75 2.81
N VAL A 112 -6.04 6.44 1.55
CA VAL A 112 -6.15 7.43 0.47
C VAL A 112 -7.59 7.47 -0.02
N ARG A 113 -8.19 8.68 -0.04
CA ARG A 113 -9.62 8.85 -0.29
C ARG A 113 -9.95 10.16 -0.99
N GLN A 114 -11.22 10.32 -1.36
CA GLN A 114 -11.68 11.53 -2.04
C GLN A 114 -11.38 12.79 -1.23
N GLY A 115 -10.73 13.73 -1.90
CA GLY A 115 -10.26 14.99 -1.34
C GLY A 115 -8.76 15.01 -1.04
N ASP A 116 -8.10 13.87 -1.04
CA ASP A 116 -6.64 13.81 -0.91
C ASP A 116 -5.96 14.22 -2.21
N SER A 117 -4.70 14.64 -2.12
CA SER A 117 -3.86 15.00 -3.26
C SER A 117 -2.39 14.66 -3.00
N GLY A 118 -1.57 14.65 -4.06
CA GLY A 118 -0.14 14.40 -4.00
C GLY A 118 0.28 13.08 -4.64
N ASN A 119 1.51 12.65 -4.33
CA ASN A 119 2.07 11.48 -4.99
C ASN A 119 1.49 10.16 -4.47
N ARG A 120 0.96 10.11 -3.24
CA ARG A 120 0.16 8.95 -2.77
C ARG A 120 -1.05 8.70 -3.67
N VAL A 121 -1.73 9.77 -4.06
CA VAL A 121 -2.87 9.68 -4.99
C VAL A 121 -2.40 9.24 -6.37
N LYS A 122 -1.25 9.78 -6.86
CA LYS A 122 -0.67 9.34 -8.14
C LYS A 122 -0.30 7.85 -8.12
N ALA A 123 0.22 7.33 -7.02
CA ALA A 123 0.51 5.90 -6.88
C ALA A 123 -0.76 5.05 -7.09
N VAL A 124 -1.86 5.43 -6.46
CA VAL A 124 -3.17 4.77 -6.62
C VAL A 124 -3.71 4.94 -8.05
N GLN A 125 -3.69 6.17 -8.59
CA GLN A 125 -4.15 6.42 -9.95
C GLN A 125 -3.36 5.63 -10.98
N TYR A 126 -2.04 5.52 -10.80
CA TYR A 126 -1.17 4.78 -11.72
C TYR A 126 -1.43 3.28 -11.67
N ALA A 127 -1.61 2.70 -10.47
CA ALA A 127 -1.99 1.31 -10.32
C ALA A 127 -3.34 1.00 -11.00
N LEU A 128 -4.33 1.86 -10.83
CA LEU A 128 -5.63 1.72 -11.52
C LEU A 128 -5.50 1.84 -13.04
N LEU A 129 -4.70 2.79 -13.51
CA LEU A 129 -4.53 3.09 -14.94
C LEU A 129 -3.73 2.00 -15.66
N GLU A 130 -2.51 1.71 -15.20
CA GLU A 130 -1.59 0.79 -15.88
C GLU A 130 -1.78 -0.66 -15.42
N GLY A 131 -2.08 -0.90 -14.14
CA GLY A 131 -2.29 -2.24 -13.62
C GLY A 131 -3.66 -2.83 -13.99
N HIS A 132 -4.69 -1.98 -14.05
CA HIS A 132 -6.08 -2.44 -14.22
C HIS A 132 -6.82 -1.82 -15.42
N GLY A 133 -6.17 -0.95 -16.21
CA GLY A 133 -6.71 -0.42 -17.45
C GLY A 133 -7.85 0.59 -17.29
N TYR A 134 -7.96 1.25 -16.14
CA TYR A 134 -8.93 2.34 -15.95
C TYR A 134 -8.50 3.59 -16.71
N ASP A 135 -9.47 4.28 -17.33
CA ASP A 135 -9.23 5.55 -18.03
C ASP A 135 -9.30 6.70 -17.02
N LEU A 136 -8.15 7.07 -16.46
CA LEU A 136 -8.00 8.11 -15.46
C LEU A 136 -6.94 9.14 -15.86
N LEU A 137 -7.08 10.36 -15.36
CA LEU A 137 -6.00 11.35 -15.40
C LEU A 137 -5.03 11.09 -14.23
N LEU A 138 -3.74 11.11 -14.52
CA LEU A 138 -2.68 11.03 -13.53
C LEU A 138 -2.36 12.45 -13.01
N ASP A 139 -3.34 13.08 -12.37
CA ASP A 139 -3.24 14.46 -11.88
C ASP A 139 -2.83 14.58 -10.41
N GLY A 140 -2.92 13.47 -9.66
CA GLY A 140 -2.65 13.44 -8.23
C GLY A 140 -3.77 14.04 -7.38
N GLU A 141 -4.98 14.18 -7.94
CA GLU A 141 -6.16 14.64 -7.22
C GLU A 141 -7.15 13.49 -7.08
N PHE A 142 -7.45 13.05 -5.86
CA PHE A 142 -8.46 12.01 -5.63
C PHE A 142 -9.86 12.60 -5.80
N GLY A 143 -10.24 12.78 -7.06
CA GLY A 143 -11.53 13.33 -7.44
C GLY A 143 -12.64 12.26 -7.55
N PRO A 144 -13.85 12.68 -7.98
CA PRO A 144 -14.97 11.75 -8.18
C PRO A 144 -14.68 10.64 -9.19
N ALA A 145 -13.85 10.90 -10.23
CA ALA A 145 -13.47 9.89 -11.22
C ALA A 145 -12.60 8.81 -10.59
N THR A 146 -11.57 9.20 -9.83
CA THR A 146 -10.71 8.27 -9.09
C THR A 146 -11.53 7.44 -8.09
N ARG A 147 -12.43 8.09 -7.33
CA ARG A 147 -13.32 7.37 -6.41
C ARG A 147 -14.19 6.33 -7.13
N THR A 148 -14.75 6.68 -8.28
CA THR A 148 -15.57 5.75 -9.07
C THR A 148 -14.76 4.55 -9.52
N ALA A 149 -13.53 4.75 -10.00
CA ALA A 149 -12.64 3.65 -10.38
C ALA A 149 -12.26 2.76 -9.20
N VAL A 150 -12.01 3.34 -8.02
CA VAL A 150 -11.75 2.56 -6.79
C VAL A 150 -12.95 1.71 -6.42
N VAL A 151 -14.17 2.28 -6.39
CA VAL A 151 -15.42 1.52 -6.09
C VAL A 151 -15.63 0.38 -7.09
N ASP A 152 -15.38 0.62 -8.37
CA ASP A 152 -15.52 -0.39 -9.42
C ASP A 152 -14.48 -1.51 -9.25
N PHE A 153 -13.23 -1.15 -8.97
CA PHE A 153 -12.16 -2.10 -8.65
C PHE A 153 -12.50 -2.94 -7.40
N GLN A 154 -12.86 -2.30 -6.29
CA GLN A 154 -13.24 -2.97 -5.04
C GLN A 154 -14.40 -3.96 -5.26
N THR A 155 -15.41 -3.53 -6.04
CA THR A 155 -16.54 -4.41 -6.40
C THR A 155 -16.07 -5.63 -7.17
N GLY A 156 -15.16 -5.46 -8.14
CA GLY A 156 -14.59 -6.56 -8.93
C GLY A 156 -13.70 -7.50 -8.13
N ALA A 157 -13.03 -6.99 -7.11
CA ALA A 157 -12.17 -7.74 -6.20
C ALA A 157 -12.92 -8.30 -4.97
N GLU A 158 -14.25 -8.13 -4.89
CA GLU A 158 -15.09 -8.55 -3.74
C GLU A 158 -14.66 -7.89 -2.40
N ILE A 159 -13.99 -6.73 -2.47
CA ILE A 159 -13.66 -5.88 -1.32
C ILE A 159 -14.86 -4.96 -1.05
N ASP A 160 -15.09 -4.56 0.20
CA ASP A 160 -16.11 -3.56 0.53
C ASP A 160 -15.89 -2.27 -0.29
N ALA A 161 -16.88 -1.92 -1.10
CA ALA A 161 -16.77 -0.86 -2.11
C ALA A 161 -17.02 0.54 -1.50
N ASP A 162 -16.21 0.93 -0.52
CA ASP A 162 -16.31 2.20 0.19
C ASP A 162 -15.72 3.39 -0.61
N GLY A 163 -14.88 3.10 -1.60
CA GLY A 163 -14.20 4.08 -2.43
C GLY A 163 -13.02 4.76 -1.74
N GLU A 164 -12.48 4.14 -0.71
CA GLU A 164 -11.24 4.50 -0.04
C GLU A 164 -10.19 3.41 -0.31
N VAL A 165 -8.92 3.77 -0.40
CA VAL A 165 -7.83 2.81 -0.61
C VAL A 165 -7.09 2.65 0.72
N GLY A 166 -7.36 1.55 1.39
CA GLY A 166 -6.63 1.10 2.56
C GLY A 166 -5.64 -0.02 2.22
N PRO A 167 -5.04 -0.67 3.22
CA PRO A 167 -4.01 -1.70 3.02
C PRO A 167 -4.45 -2.86 2.13
N ILE A 168 -5.65 -3.39 2.32
CA ILE A 168 -6.17 -4.53 1.54
C ILE A 168 -6.44 -4.12 0.10
N THR A 169 -7.11 -2.98 -0.12
CA THR A 169 -7.35 -2.46 -1.47
C THR A 169 -6.04 -2.16 -2.18
N PHE A 170 -5.05 -1.56 -1.49
CA PHE A 170 -3.76 -1.25 -2.09
C PHE A 170 -2.97 -2.52 -2.46
N GLN A 171 -2.95 -3.54 -1.60
CA GLN A 171 -2.32 -4.82 -1.91
C GLN A 171 -3.01 -5.49 -3.11
N ALA A 172 -4.33 -5.51 -3.14
CA ALA A 172 -5.08 -6.06 -4.27
C ALA A 172 -4.79 -5.33 -5.60
N LEU A 173 -4.58 -4.01 -5.57
CA LEU A 173 -4.17 -3.24 -6.74
C LEU A 173 -2.79 -3.64 -7.29
N LEU A 174 -1.88 -4.12 -6.42
CA LEU A 174 -0.51 -4.48 -6.79
C LEU A 174 -0.32 -5.98 -7.08
N THR A 175 -1.33 -6.81 -6.82
CA THR A 175 -1.28 -8.26 -7.02
C THR A 175 -2.38 -8.74 -7.99
N PRO A 176 -2.40 -8.26 -9.25
CA PRO A 176 -3.56 -8.38 -10.14
C PRO A 176 -3.91 -9.81 -10.56
N ASP A 177 -2.97 -10.74 -10.54
CA ASP A 177 -3.17 -12.08 -11.11
C ASP A 177 -3.80 -13.10 -10.12
N ASP A 178 -3.77 -12.82 -8.81
CA ASP A 178 -4.24 -13.77 -7.79
C ASP A 178 -5.67 -13.48 -7.29
N VAL A 179 -6.20 -12.30 -7.51
CA VAL A 179 -7.50 -11.86 -6.97
C VAL A 179 -8.62 -11.84 -8.01
N SER A 180 -8.34 -12.20 -9.27
CA SER A 180 -9.38 -12.35 -10.28
C SER A 180 -10.27 -13.55 -9.96
N VAL A 181 -11.27 -13.33 -9.14
CA VAL A 181 -12.38 -14.28 -8.98
C VAL A 181 -13.14 -14.30 -10.30
N ARG A 182 -13.18 -15.47 -10.95
CA ARG A 182 -13.88 -15.73 -12.22
C ARG A 182 -15.39 -15.82 -11.99
#